data_d40ee907312e3ee90a3daba120cf1ace
#
_entry.id   d40ee907312e3ee90a3daba120cf1ace
#
_cell.length_a   1.000
_cell.length_b   1.000
_cell.length_c   1.000
_cell.angle_alpha   90.00
_cell.angle_beta   90.00
_cell.angle_gamma   90.00
#
_symmetry.space_group_name_H-M   'P 1'
#
loop_
_entity.id
_entity.type
_entity.pdbx_description
1 polymer ?
#
loop_
_entity_poly.entity_id
_entity_poly.type
_entity_poly.pdbx_seq_one_letter_code
_entity_poly.pdbx_strand_id
1 'polypeptide(L)'
;MCIRDSRENEYNRVTTRAVTAESQITNGLAGVTLSTTFPNNNSLANQLKMVARLIGARTSLGSKRQVFLVSLGGFDLHDNLIAQQPVLMQRVSEAMTAFYNATVELGVADKVTAFTASDFGRTLSSNGDGSDHGWGSHHLVVGGAVKGKAFYGSAPPVSITNTAAPE
;
A
#
# COMPACT_ATOMS: atom_id res chain seq x y z
N MET A 1 -40.53 -12.62 -17.58
CA MET A 1 -39.58 -12.11 -16.56
C MET A 1 -39.13 -10.71 -16.96
N CYS A 2 -39.53 -9.69 -16.23
CA CYS A 2 -39.30 -8.29 -16.61
C CYS A 2 -37.87 -7.89 -16.27
N ILE A 3 -37.23 -7.06 -17.07
CA ILE A 3 -35.85 -6.51 -16.82
C ILE A 3 -35.78 -5.82 -15.45
N ARG A 4 -36.90 -5.25 -15.00
CA ARG A 4 -37.03 -4.61 -13.68
C ARG A 4 -36.85 -5.61 -12.55
N ASP A 5 -37.52 -6.76 -12.62
CA ASP A 5 -37.45 -7.81 -11.58
C ASP A 5 -36.03 -8.39 -11.47
N SER A 6 -35.32 -8.50 -12.60
CA SER A 6 -33.96 -8.95 -12.68
C SER A 6 -32.98 -7.98 -11.98
N ARG A 7 -33.18 -6.66 -12.14
CA ARG A 7 -32.37 -5.64 -11.50
C ARG A 7 -32.62 -5.56 -9.98
N GLU A 8 -33.89 -5.66 -9.56
CA GLU A 8 -34.25 -5.69 -8.14
C GLU A 8 -33.65 -6.92 -7.44
N ASN A 9 -33.70 -8.07 -8.07
CA ASN A 9 -33.09 -9.30 -7.55
C ASN A 9 -31.57 -9.19 -7.42
N GLU A 10 -30.89 -8.60 -8.43
CA GLU A 10 -29.44 -8.39 -8.38
C GLU A 10 -29.06 -7.37 -7.30
N TYR A 11 -29.79 -6.28 -7.18
CA TYR A 11 -29.59 -5.28 -6.13
C TYR A 11 -29.73 -5.92 -4.73
N ASN A 12 -30.80 -6.67 -4.51
CA ASN A 12 -31.02 -7.36 -3.23
C ASN A 12 -29.92 -8.37 -2.93
N ARG A 13 -29.44 -9.10 -3.95
CA ARG A 13 -28.34 -10.05 -3.82
C ARG A 13 -27.03 -9.38 -3.45
N VAL A 14 -26.70 -8.24 -4.09
CA VAL A 14 -25.48 -7.46 -3.78
C VAL A 14 -25.57 -6.87 -2.39
N THR A 15 -26.70 -6.30 -2.01
CA THR A 15 -26.92 -5.73 -0.67
C THR A 15 -26.82 -6.80 0.41
N THR A 16 -27.46 -7.96 0.22
CA THR A 16 -27.37 -9.07 1.17
C THR A 16 -25.92 -9.55 1.34
N ARG A 17 -25.18 -9.68 0.24
CA ARG A 17 -23.74 -10.04 0.30
C ARG A 17 -22.93 -9.00 1.05
N ALA A 18 -23.17 -7.72 0.84
CA ALA A 18 -22.46 -6.65 1.53
C ALA A 18 -22.70 -6.68 3.04
N VAL A 19 -23.96 -6.83 3.47
CA VAL A 19 -24.34 -6.95 4.89
C VAL A 19 -23.74 -8.22 5.53
N THR A 20 -23.80 -9.34 4.80
CA THR A 20 -23.20 -10.61 5.29
C THR A 20 -21.69 -10.50 5.43
N ALA A 21 -21.02 -9.89 4.43
CA ALA A 21 -19.58 -9.69 4.46
C ALA A 21 -19.15 -8.76 5.60
N GLU A 22 -19.89 -7.68 5.84
CA GLU A 22 -19.65 -6.76 6.97
C GLU A 22 -19.71 -7.51 8.30
N SER A 23 -20.77 -8.28 8.54
CA SER A 23 -20.92 -9.07 9.75
C SER A 23 -19.80 -10.12 9.92
N GLN A 24 -19.42 -10.79 8.84
CA GLN A 24 -18.33 -11.78 8.86
C GLN A 24 -16.99 -11.12 9.20
N ILE A 25 -16.70 -9.95 8.59
CA ILE A 25 -15.47 -9.20 8.86
C ILE A 25 -15.44 -8.73 10.31
N THR A 26 -16.51 -8.12 10.80
CA THR A 26 -16.63 -7.62 12.16
C THR A 26 -16.41 -8.74 13.18
N ASN A 27 -17.07 -9.87 13.01
CA ASN A 27 -16.90 -11.04 13.87
C ASN A 27 -15.48 -11.63 13.78
N GLY A 28 -14.92 -11.71 12.57
CA GLY A 28 -13.56 -12.20 12.36
C GLY A 28 -12.50 -11.31 13.02
N LEU A 29 -12.71 -10.01 13.02
CA LEU A 29 -11.78 -9.03 13.61
C LEU A 29 -11.88 -8.96 15.14
N ALA A 30 -12.99 -9.38 15.75
CA ALA A 30 -13.21 -9.29 17.20
C ALA A 30 -12.15 -10.08 18.01
N GLY A 31 -11.64 -11.19 17.44
CA GLY A 31 -10.60 -12.02 18.07
C GLY A 31 -9.16 -11.62 17.74
N VAL A 32 -8.94 -10.55 16.96
CA VAL A 32 -7.60 -10.16 16.53
C VAL A 32 -7.14 -8.91 17.27
N THR A 33 -6.19 -9.10 18.18
CA THR A 33 -5.46 -8.02 18.85
C THR A 33 -4.02 -7.98 18.34
N LEU A 34 -3.44 -6.79 18.24
CA LEU A 34 -2.05 -6.58 17.87
C LEU A 34 -1.35 -5.81 18.99
N SER A 35 -0.22 -6.35 19.44
CA SER A 35 0.67 -5.69 20.39
C SER A 35 1.58 -4.67 19.69
N THR A 36 1.83 -4.88 18.41
CA THR A 36 2.62 -3.97 17.58
C THR A 36 2.03 -2.56 17.60
N THR A 37 2.85 -1.59 17.98
CA THR A 37 2.48 -0.17 17.97
C THR A 37 2.59 0.38 16.56
N PHE A 38 1.52 1.02 16.10
CA PHE A 38 1.49 1.76 14.84
C PHE A 38 1.61 3.26 15.10
N PRO A 39 2.31 4.03 14.25
CA PRO A 39 2.44 5.47 14.41
C PRO A 39 1.08 6.17 14.45
N ASN A 40 0.93 7.12 15.37
CA ASN A 40 -0.22 8.01 15.42
C ASN A 40 -0.10 9.08 14.31
N ASN A 41 -1.23 9.65 13.88
CA ASN A 41 -1.29 10.70 12.86
C ASN A 41 -0.68 10.30 11.50
N ASN A 42 -0.68 9.01 11.20
CA ASN A 42 -0.22 8.46 9.94
C ASN A 42 -1.36 7.63 9.32
N SER A 43 -2.01 8.19 8.31
CA SER A 43 -3.15 7.55 7.64
C SER A 43 -2.79 6.21 7.00
N LEU A 44 -1.57 6.09 6.44
CA LEU A 44 -1.07 4.83 5.89
C LEU A 44 -0.88 3.77 6.98
N ALA A 45 -0.36 4.17 8.14
CA ALA A 45 -0.21 3.26 9.28
C ALA A 45 -1.57 2.73 9.77
N ASN A 46 -2.60 3.58 9.81
CA ASN A 46 -3.95 3.17 10.17
C ASN A 46 -4.54 2.16 9.18
N GLN A 47 -4.35 2.38 7.87
CA GLN A 47 -4.77 1.45 6.83
C GLN A 47 -4.02 0.12 6.95
N LEU A 48 -2.69 0.15 7.10
CA LEU A 48 -1.87 -1.05 7.26
C LEU A 48 -2.16 -1.80 8.56
N LYS A 49 -2.52 -1.11 9.64
CA LYS A 49 -3.02 -1.75 10.87
C LYS A 49 -4.28 -2.55 10.62
N MET A 50 -5.23 -2.00 9.84
CA MET A 50 -6.44 -2.72 9.46
C MET A 50 -6.11 -3.93 8.58
N VAL A 51 -5.21 -3.79 7.61
CA VAL A 51 -4.73 -4.90 6.78
C VAL A 51 -4.11 -6.01 7.65
N ALA A 52 -3.25 -5.66 8.60
CA ALA A 52 -2.65 -6.63 9.53
C ALA A 52 -3.72 -7.39 10.33
N ARG A 53 -4.76 -6.70 10.81
CA ARG A 53 -5.89 -7.33 11.50
C ARG A 53 -6.67 -8.29 10.59
N LEU A 54 -6.92 -7.91 9.33
CA LEU A 54 -7.59 -8.78 8.35
C LEU A 54 -6.74 -10.01 8.03
N ILE A 55 -5.43 -9.87 7.94
CA ILE A 55 -4.50 -11.00 7.81
C ILE A 55 -4.56 -11.89 9.06
N GLY A 56 -4.62 -11.31 10.24
CA GLY A 56 -4.82 -12.05 11.50
C GLY A 56 -6.11 -12.87 11.51
N ALA A 57 -7.18 -12.31 10.97
CA ALA A 57 -8.50 -12.95 10.86
C ALA A 57 -8.63 -13.95 9.70
N ARG A 58 -7.59 -14.20 8.90
CA ARG A 58 -7.64 -15.02 7.67
C ARG A 58 -8.32 -16.38 7.84
N THR A 59 -8.10 -17.02 8.97
CA THR A 59 -8.68 -18.36 9.24
C THR A 59 -10.19 -18.26 9.48
N SER A 60 -10.63 -17.34 10.32
CA SER A 60 -12.06 -17.10 10.59
C SER A 60 -12.80 -16.57 9.36
N LEU A 61 -12.10 -15.82 8.49
CA LEU A 61 -12.65 -15.34 7.21
C LEU A 61 -12.58 -16.38 6.08
N GLY A 62 -11.93 -17.54 6.31
CA GLY A 62 -11.75 -18.57 5.28
C GLY A 62 -10.85 -18.13 4.11
N SER A 63 -10.05 -17.08 4.29
CA SER A 63 -9.26 -16.46 3.22
C SER A 63 -7.90 -17.13 3.07
N LYS A 64 -7.64 -17.73 1.89
CA LYS A 64 -6.36 -18.38 1.57
C LYS A 64 -5.36 -17.42 0.91
N ARG A 65 -5.85 -16.49 0.11
CA ARG A 65 -5.06 -15.46 -0.59
C ARG A 65 -5.78 -14.14 -0.46
N GLN A 66 -5.03 -13.11 -0.16
CA GLN A 66 -5.55 -11.76 0.03
C GLN A 66 -4.65 -10.77 -0.69
N VAL A 67 -5.26 -9.78 -1.33
CA VAL A 67 -4.57 -8.64 -1.92
C VAL A 67 -5.22 -7.39 -1.35
N PHE A 68 -4.39 -6.47 -0.88
CA PHE A 68 -4.84 -5.22 -0.29
C PHE A 68 -4.21 -4.05 -1.03
N LEU A 69 -4.98 -3.01 -1.24
CA LEU A 69 -4.52 -1.73 -1.73
C LEU A 69 -4.73 -0.69 -0.63
N VAL A 70 -3.67 0.03 -0.31
CA VAL A 70 -3.67 1.17 0.61
C VAL A 70 -3.00 2.35 -0.07
N SER A 71 -3.31 3.58 0.33
CA SER A 71 -2.81 4.75 -0.35
C SER A 71 -2.35 5.84 0.60
N LEU A 72 -1.33 6.57 0.17
CA LEU A 72 -0.86 7.80 0.79
C LEU A 72 -0.65 8.84 -0.31
N GLY A 73 -1.38 9.94 -0.27
CA GLY A 73 -1.22 11.06 -1.20
C GLY A 73 -0.13 12.04 -0.76
N GLY A 74 0.02 13.10 -1.55
CA GLY A 74 0.91 14.22 -1.26
C GLY A 74 2.28 14.16 -1.93
N PHE A 75 2.53 13.17 -2.79
CA PHE A 75 3.83 13.03 -3.49
C PHE A 75 3.92 13.84 -4.79
N ASP A 76 2.87 14.51 -5.19
CA ASP A 76 2.88 15.37 -6.38
C ASP A 76 3.47 16.74 -6.05
N LEU A 77 4.78 16.73 -5.78
CA LEU A 77 5.54 17.88 -5.30
C LEU A 77 6.25 18.57 -6.45
N HIS A 78 5.56 19.52 -7.09
CA HIS A 78 6.14 20.40 -8.11
C HIS A 78 6.90 21.58 -7.50
N ASP A 79 6.66 21.86 -6.21
CA ASP A 79 7.35 22.85 -5.38
C ASP A 79 7.56 22.31 -3.95
N ASN A 80 8.41 22.96 -3.17
CA ASN A 80 8.74 22.59 -1.78
C ASN A 80 9.13 21.10 -1.60
N LEU A 81 9.65 20.44 -2.62
CA LEU A 81 9.94 19.01 -2.63
C LEU A 81 10.94 18.64 -1.54
N ILE A 82 12.03 19.41 -1.40
CA ILE A 82 13.10 19.11 -0.43
C ILE A 82 12.57 19.15 1.01
N ALA A 83 11.62 20.03 1.32
CA ALA A 83 11.02 20.11 2.66
C ALA A 83 9.97 19.04 2.92
N GLN A 84 9.16 18.69 1.92
CA GLN A 84 7.99 17.85 2.10
C GLN A 84 8.24 16.35 1.86
N GLN A 85 9.06 16.00 0.87
CA GLN A 85 9.31 14.59 0.53
C GLN A 85 9.91 13.78 1.69
N PRO A 86 10.88 14.28 2.47
CA PRO A 86 11.39 13.53 3.62
C PRO A 86 10.31 13.17 4.63
N VAL A 87 9.36 14.07 4.89
CA VAL A 87 8.25 13.84 5.82
C VAL A 87 7.32 12.74 5.30
N LEU A 88 7.02 12.75 4.00
CA LEU A 88 6.21 11.72 3.36
C LEU A 88 6.91 10.36 3.37
N MET A 89 8.21 10.33 3.05
CA MET A 89 9.02 9.11 3.08
C MET A 89 9.15 8.55 4.49
N GLN A 90 9.27 9.41 5.51
CA GLN A 90 9.23 8.99 6.90
C GLN A 90 7.92 8.29 7.24
N ARG A 91 6.77 8.86 6.85
CA ARG A 91 5.45 8.23 7.06
C ARG A 91 5.36 6.85 6.40
N VAL A 92 5.86 6.70 5.18
CA VAL A 92 5.92 5.41 4.49
C VAL A 92 6.79 4.42 5.26
N SER A 93 8.02 4.83 5.63
CA SER A 93 8.97 3.99 6.34
C SER A 93 8.43 3.49 7.68
N GLU A 94 7.89 4.39 8.49
CA GLU A 94 7.31 4.07 9.80
C GLU A 94 6.11 3.11 9.67
N ALA A 95 5.22 3.39 8.71
CA ALA A 95 4.02 2.57 8.49
C ALA A 95 4.37 1.17 7.99
N MET A 96 5.28 1.05 7.02
CA MET A 96 5.74 -0.24 6.50
C MET A 96 6.51 -1.04 7.54
N THR A 97 7.32 -0.38 8.39
CA THR A 97 8.04 -1.02 9.49
C THR A 97 7.08 -1.59 10.53
N ALA A 98 6.08 -0.80 10.96
CA ALA A 98 5.06 -1.26 11.88
C ALA A 98 4.25 -2.43 11.28
N PHE A 99 3.91 -2.35 10.01
CA PHE A 99 3.22 -3.44 9.33
C PHE A 99 4.06 -4.72 9.27
N TYR A 100 5.34 -4.62 8.92
CA TYR A 100 6.24 -5.78 8.93
C TYR A 100 6.30 -6.41 10.33
N ASN A 101 6.48 -5.61 11.38
CA ASN A 101 6.50 -6.09 12.75
C ASN A 101 5.20 -6.80 13.14
N ALA A 102 4.05 -6.28 12.70
CA ALA A 102 2.77 -6.95 12.91
C ALA A 102 2.68 -8.28 12.16
N THR A 103 3.26 -8.42 10.97
CA THR A 103 3.31 -9.71 10.26
C THR A 103 4.23 -10.73 10.97
N VAL A 104 5.30 -10.25 11.62
CA VAL A 104 6.16 -11.08 12.48
C VAL A 104 5.38 -11.54 13.70
N GLU A 105 4.70 -10.63 14.39
CA GLU A 105 3.83 -10.95 15.55
C GLU A 105 2.77 -12.00 15.20
N LEU A 106 2.17 -11.91 14.00
CA LEU A 106 1.16 -12.84 13.51
C LEU A 106 1.75 -14.18 12.99
N GLY A 107 3.07 -14.35 12.97
CA GLY A 107 3.75 -15.54 12.47
C GLY A 107 3.60 -15.78 10.97
N VAL A 108 3.46 -14.71 10.18
CA VAL A 108 3.22 -14.79 8.73
C VAL A 108 4.16 -13.91 7.89
N ALA A 109 5.24 -13.41 8.46
CA ALA A 109 6.15 -12.51 7.77
C ALA A 109 6.70 -13.08 6.45
N ASP A 110 6.93 -14.38 6.38
CA ASP A 110 7.39 -15.12 5.20
C ASP A 110 6.31 -15.31 4.12
N LYS A 111 5.05 -15.02 4.45
CA LYS A 111 3.86 -15.19 3.59
C LYS A 111 3.26 -13.86 3.15
N VAL A 112 3.82 -12.75 3.61
CA VAL A 112 3.34 -11.40 3.31
C VAL A 112 4.44 -10.61 2.63
N THR A 113 4.10 -10.03 1.48
CA THR A 113 4.97 -9.10 0.77
C THR A 113 4.21 -7.80 0.59
N ALA A 114 4.78 -6.71 1.05
CA ALA A 114 4.31 -5.35 0.81
C ALA A 114 5.27 -4.65 -0.16
N PHE A 115 4.72 -3.91 -1.10
CA PHE A 115 5.51 -3.10 -2.03
C PHE A 115 4.80 -1.78 -2.31
N THR A 116 5.59 -0.76 -2.60
CA THR A 116 5.07 0.53 -3.04
C THR A 116 4.86 0.52 -4.55
N ALA A 117 3.91 1.30 -5.02
CA ALA A 117 3.67 1.60 -6.41
C ALA A 117 3.27 3.06 -6.55
N SER A 118 3.53 3.67 -7.69
CA SER A 118 3.13 5.04 -8.02
C SER A 118 2.62 5.06 -9.45
N ASP A 119 1.69 5.94 -9.73
CA ASP A 119 1.13 6.18 -11.05
C ASP A 119 1.94 7.19 -11.88
N PHE A 120 2.94 7.84 -11.26
CA PHE A 120 3.91 8.69 -11.97
C PHE A 120 5.31 8.53 -11.38
N GLY A 121 6.31 8.79 -12.21
CA GLY A 121 7.70 8.97 -11.81
C GLY A 121 8.08 10.44 -11.77
N ARG A 122 9.36 10.74 -11.56
CA ARG A 122 9.92 12.09 -11.53
C ARG A 122 11.02 12.24 -12.54
N THR A 123 11.18 13.49 -13.04
CA THR A 123 12.36 13.88 -13.81
C THR A 123 13.60 13.87 -12.93
N LEU A 124 14.76 13.64 -13.54
CA LEU A 124 16.06 13.78 -12.85
C LEU A 124 16.47 15.24 -12.70
N SER A 125 15.95 16.11 -13.55
CA SER A 125 16.16 17.55 -13.48
C SER A 125 15.19 18.21 -12.50
N SER A 126 15.67 19.21 -11.78
CA SER A 126 14.81 20.07 -10.96
C SER A 126 14.16 21.15 -11.83
N ASN A 127 12.91 21.48 -11.51
CA ASN A 127 12.21 22.64 -12.09
C ASN A 127 12.45 23.95 -11.29
N GLY A 128 13.34 23.90 -10.29
CA GLY A 128 13.71 25.02 -9.40
C GLY A 128 13.44 24.71 -7.93
N ASP A 129 12.24 24.35 -7.55
CA ASP A 129 11.84 24.05 -6.15
C ASP A 129 11.26 22.63 -5.98
N GLY A 130 11.06 21.93 -7.06
CA GLY A 130 10.58 20.55 -7.11
C GLY A 130 11.10 19.79 -8.30
N SER A 131 10.31 18.88 -8.80
CA SER A 131 10.55 18.17 -10.06
C SER A 131 9.22 17.87 -10.75
N ASP A 132 9.27 17.75 -12.07
CA ASP A 132 8.10 17.43 -12.86
C ASP A 132 7.90 15.91 -12.98
N HIS A 133 6.78 15.48 -13.55
CA HIS A 133 6.57 14.08 -13.84
C HIS A 133 7.55 13.61 -14.91
N GLY A 134 8.13 12.45 -14.67
CA GLY A 134 9.07 11.79 -15.56
C GLY A 134 8.93 10.28 -15.43
N TRP A 135 9.85 9.55 -16.04
CA TRP A 135 9.76 8.11 -16.08
C TRP A 135 10.37 7.41 -14.84
N GLY A 136 11.21 8.11 -14.07
CA GLY A 136 12.01 7.50 -13.00
C GLY A 136 11.30 7.42 -11.66
N SER A 137 11.36 6.24 -11.04
CA SER A 137 10.89 6.04 -9.69
C SER A 137 11.66 4.93 -8.98
N HIS A 138 11.63 4.95 -7.66
CA HIS A 138 12.14 3.88 -6.81
C HIS A 138 11.00 3.35 -5.96
N HIS A 139 10.93 2.03 -5.87
CA HIS A 139 9.92 1.35 -5.08
C HIS A 139 10.56 0.52 -3.97
N LEU A 140 9.87 0.42 -2.85
CA LEU A 140 10.29 -0.36 -1.69
C LEU A 140 9.55 -1.70 -1.71
N VAL A 141 10.25 -2.78 -1.36
CA VAL A 141 9.65 -4.10 -1.17
C VAL A 141 10.06 -4.62 0.20
N VAL A 142 9.09 -5.05 0.99
CA VAL A 142 9.28 -5.54 2.36
C VAL A 142 8.52 -6.84 2.58
N GLY A 143 9.14 -7.82 3.21
CA GLY A 143 8.54 -9.10 3.57
C GLY A 143 9.57 -10.07 4.08
N GLY A 144 9.17 -11.06 4.88
CA GLY A 144 10.12 -12.02 5.48
C GLY A 144 10.82 -12.92 4.46
N ALA A 145 10.17 -13.19 3.32
CA ALA A 145 10.75 -13.98 2.22
C ALA A 145 11.51 -13.11 1.19
N VAL A 146 11.51 -11.79 1.34
CA VAL A 146 12.21 -10.88 0.42
C VAL A 146 13.71 -10.96 0.67
N LYS A 147 14.49 -11.14 -0.40
CA LYS A 147 15.95 -10.98 -0.35
C LYS A 147 16.29 -9.50 -0.23
N GLY A 148 16.18 -8.98 0.98
CA GLY A 148 16.36 -7.56 1.28
C GLY A 148 17.82 -7.10 1.26
N LYS A 149 18.03 -5.80 1.59
CA LYS A 149 19.35 -5.13 1.63
C LYS A 149 20.06 -5.10 0.27
N ALA A 150 19.30 -5.08 -0.81
CA ALA A 150 19.83 -5.02 -2.18
C ALA A 150 18.97 -4.08 -3.03
N PHE A 151 19.61 -3.50 -4.05
CA PHE A 151 18.93 -2.81 -5.13
C PHE A 151 18.72 -3.77 -6.29
N TYR A 152 17.52 -3.75 -6.85
CA TYR A 152 17.13 -4.54 -8.00
C TYR A 152 16.84 -3.61 -9.17
N GLY A 153 17.35 -3.98 -10.35
CA GLY A 153 17.24 -3.18 -11.55
C GLY A 153 18.55 -2.43 -11.86
N SER A 154 18.53 -1.71 -12.96
CA SER A 154 19.64 -0.87 -13.40
C SER A 154 19.21 0.58 -13.37
N ALA A 155 20.05 1.46 -12.87
CA ALA A 155 19.82 2.89 -12.99
C ALA A 155 19.81 3.29 -14.47
N PRO A 156 18.95 4.21 -14.86
CA PRO A 156 18.96 4.74 -16.23
C PRO A 156 20.26 5.46 -16.53
N PRO A 157 20.67 5.50 -17.81
CA PRO A 157 21.80 6.30 -18.19
C PRO A 157 21.46 7.79 -17.97
N VAL A 158 22.26 8.46 -17.17
CA VAL A 158 22.14 9.90 -16.92
C VAL A 158 23.15 10.63 -17.80
N SER A 159 22.68 11.40 -18.77
CA SER A 159 23.56 12.19 -19.65
C SER A 159 22.80 13.36 -20.26
N ILE A 160 23.36 14.54 -20.19
CA ILE A 160 22.83 15.74 -20.85
C ILE A 160 22.98 15.72 -22.39
N THR A 161 23.75 14.78 -22.92
CA THR A 161 23.99 14.63 -24.36
C THR A 161 23.34 13.39 -24.96
N ASN A 162 22.75 12.54 -24.14
CA ASN A 162 22.13 11.29 -24.58
C ASN A 162 20.60 11.49 -24.69
N THR A 163 20.10 11.48 -25.92
CA THR A 163 18.66 11.59 -26.19
C THR A 163 17.83 10.39 -25.67
N ALA A 164 18.48 9.30 -25.29
CA ALA A 164 17.84 8.15 -24.63
C ALA A 164 17.89 8.25 -23.10
N ALA A 165 18.52 9.31 -22.55
CA ALA A 165 18.47 9.54 -21.12
C ALA A 165 17.06 10.04 -20.76
N PRO A 166 16.46 9.54 -19.71
CA PRO A 166 15.17 10.04 -19.24
C PRO A 166 15.33 11.43 -18.63
N GLU A 167 14.42 12.29 -18.97
CA GLU A 167 14.27 13.60 -18.33
C GLU A 167 13.57 13.50 -16.98
#